data_4c6770ad3aeb05e3992919b54eb55fb4
#
_entry.id   4c6770ad3aeb05e3992919b54eb55fb4
#
_cell.length_a   1.000
_cell.length_b   1.000
_cell.length_c   1.000
_cell.angle_alpha   90.00
_cell.angle_beta   90.00
_cell.angle_gamma   90.00
#
_symmetry.space_group_name_H-M   'P 1'
#
loop_
_entity.id
_entity.type
_entity.pdbx_description
1 polymer ?
#
loop_
_entity_poly.entity_id
_entity_poly.type
_entity_poly.pdbx_seq_one_letter_code
_entity_poly.pdbx_strand_id
1 'polypeptide(L)'
;NAAEIIRSHINSADYKIDAKGKNDFVTEIDKKTEKFIVDELQRILPDAGFIAEEKSSLKVGEVFNWIVDPIDGTSNFIHGIYPCSVSIALKQNNEIVVGVVYEVGLKECFHAYKNGGAWLNGEKISVSKVNSVSNAFVATGFPYNRFEIINPYIDLLKHFVTNAQGVRRLGSAA
;
A
#
# COMPACT_ATOMS: atom_id res chain seq x y z
N ASN A 1 15.70 -3.44 -1.72
CA ASN A 1 15.70 -4.88 -2.05
C ASN A 1 14.29 -5.36 -2.48
N ALA A 2 13.21 -5.30 -1.64
CA ALA A 2 11.85 -5.69 -2.06
C ALA A 2 11.39 -4.90 -3.30
N ALA A 3 11.52 -3.59 -3.30
CA ALA A 3 11.18 -2.74 -4.44
C ALA A 3 12.01 -3.02 -5.70
N GLU A 4 13.21 -3.58 -5.58
CA GLU A 4 14.01 -4.01 -6.74
C GLU A 4 13.43 -5.26 -7.40
N ILE A 5 12.89 -6.18 -6.60
CA ILE A 5 12.16 -7.35 -7.11
C ILE A 5 10.99 -6.85 -7.97
N ILE A 6 10.21 -5.90 -7.47
CA ILE A 6 9.05 -5.34 -8.19
C ILE A 6 9.51 -4.63 -9.46
N ARG A 7 10.46 -3.70 -9.37
CA ARG A 7 10.96 -2.93 -10.53
C ARG A 7 11.50 -3.80 -11.65
N SER A 8 12.19 -4.88 -11.31
CA SER A 8 12.75 -5.79 -12.33
C SER A 8 11.67 -6.57 -13.11
N HIS A 9 10.43 -6.56 -12.66
CA HIS A 9 9.35 -7.35 -13.27
C HIS A 9 8.15 -6.51 -13.76
N ILE A 10 8.06 -5.22 -13.43
CA ILE A 10 6.87 -4.39 -13.74
C ILE A 10 6.56 -4.29 -15.26
N ASN A 11 7.54 -4.49 -16.13
CA ASN A 11 7.35 -4.51 -17.58
C ASN A 11 7.65 -5.89 -18.18
N SER A 12 7.76 -6.93 -17.34
CA SER A 12 7.98 -8.28 -17.79
C SER A 12 6.62 -8.98 -17.98
N ALA A 13 6.51 -9.83 -18.99
CA ALA A 13 5.39 -10.74 -19.13
C ALA A 13 5.66 -12.14 -18.55
N ASP A 14 6.82 -12.31 -17.92
CA ASP A 14 7.35 -13.63 -17.52
C ASP A 14 6.96 -14.00 -16.08
N TYR A 15 5.72 -13.75 -15.66
CA TYR A 15 5.20 -14.20 -14.37
C TYR A 15 3.74 -14.62 -14.47
N LYS A 16 3.32 -15.53 -13.60
CA LYS A 16 1.93 -15.97 -13.53
C LYS A 16 1.08 -14.98 -12.75
N ILE A 17 -0.14 -14.82 -13.24
CA ILE A 17 -1.19 -13.99 -12.63
C ILE A 17 -2.32 -14.92 -12.23
N ASP A 18 -2.69 -14.91 -10.96
CA ASP A 18 -3.84 -15.62 -10.43
C ASP A 18 -4.92 -14.60 -10.02
N ALA A 19 -6.19 -14.90 -10.28
CA ALA A 19 -7.30 -14.09 -9.81
C ALA A 19 -7.73 -14.58 -8.42
N LYS A 20 -7.71 -13.68 -7.42
CA LYS A 20 -8.28 -13.93 -6.08
C LYS A 20 -9.79 -13.72 -6.06
N GLY A 21 -10.30 -12.86 -6.97
CA GLY A 21 -11.70 -12.50 -7.08
C GLY A 21 -11.96 -11.58 -8.28
N LYS A 22 -13.15 -10.97 -8.32
CA LYS A 22 -13.46 -9.98 -9.37
C LYS A 22 -12.62 -8.72 -9.15
N ASN A 23 -11.76 -8.40 -10.12
CA ASN A 23 -10.81 -7.27 -10.07
C ASN A 23 -9.79 -7.36 -8.92
N ASP A 24 -9.52 -8.56 -8.42
CA ASP A 24 -8.54 -8.83 -7.37
C ASP A 24 -7.55 -9.88 -7.89
N PHE A 25 -6.28 -9.50 -7.99
CA PHE A 25 -5.23 -10.28 -8.64
C PHE A 25 -4.04 -10.45 -7.71
N VAL A 26 -3.32 -11.55 -7.90
CA VAL A 26 -2.03 -11.80 -7.28
C VAL A 26 -1.07 -12.34 -8.33
N THR A 27 0.18 -11.99 -8.22
CA THR A 27 1.23 -12.51 -9.10
C THR A 27 2.25 -13.35 -8.30
N GLU A 28 3.07 -14.10 -9.03
CA GLU A 28 4.21 -14.77 -8.40
C GLU A 28 5.18 -13.76 -7.76
N ILE A 29 5.17 -12.50 -8.23
CA ILE A 29 6.02 -11.44 -7.73
C ILE A 29 5.54 -10.93 -6.37
N ASP A 30 4.22 -10.83 -6.15
CA ASP A 30 3.65 -10.53 -4.82
C ASP A 30 4.14 -11.56 -3.79
N LYS A 31 3.98 -12.85 -4.09
CA LYS A 31 4.39 -13.95 -3.20
C LYS A 31 5.90 -13.96 -2.95
N LYS A 32 6.70 -13.71 -3.98
CA LYS A 32 8.18 -13.64 -3.88
C LYS A 32 8.62 -12.45 -3.04
N THR A 33 7.97 -11.30 -3.25
CA THR A 33 8.25 -10.07 -2.51
C THR A 33 7.84 -10.20 -1.05
N GLU A 34 6.64 -10.76 -0.78
CA GLU A 34 6.18 -11.02 0.59
C GLU A 34 7.14 -11.93 1.32
N LYS A 35 7.52 -13.06 0.71
CA LYS A 35 8.49 -13.98 1.33
C LYS A 35 9.81 -13.29 1.67
N PHE A 36 10.35 -12.50 0.75
CA PHE A 36 11.57 -11.73 1.00
C PHE A 36 11.41 -10.78 2.19
N ILE A 37 10.31 -10.02 2.24
CA ILE A 37 10.04 -9.07 3.33
C ILE A 37 9.91 -9.82 4.67
N VAL A 38 9.16 -10.90 4.69
CA VAL A 38 8.96 -11.72 5.90
C VAL A 38 10.28 -12.26 6.41
N ASP A 39 11.11 -12.85 5.53
CA ASP A 39 12.42 -13.42 5.91
C ASP A 39 13.34 -12.34 6.54
N GLU A 40 13.33 -11.11 6.01
CA GLU A 40 14.12 -10.01 6.56
C GLU A 40 13.55 -9.46 7.88
N LEU A 41 12.23 -9.29 7.98
CA LEU A 41 11.58 -8.80 9.19
C LEU A 41 11.68 -9.79 10.35
N GLN A 42 11.64 -11.10 10.05
CA GLN A 42 11.83 -12.15 11.04
C GLN A 42 13.24 -12.10 11.69
N ARG A 43 14.25 -11.65 10.94
CA ARG A 43 15.62 -11.45 11.48
C ARG A 43 15.70 -10.24 12.39
N ILE A 44 14.90 -9.18 12.08
CA ILE A 44 14.87 -7.94 12.87
C ILE A 44 14.15 -8.15 14.21
N LEU A 45 13.01 -8.86 14.20
CA LEU A 45 12.21 -9.13 15.39
C LEU A 45 11.71 -10.57 15.37
N PRO A 46 12.52 -11.53 15.85
CA PRO A 46 12.24 -12.98 15.75
C PRO A 46 10.93 -13.42 16.42
N ASP A 47 10.52 -12.72 17.48
CA ASP A 47 9.32 -13.07 18.27
C ASP A 47 8.03 -12.42 17.72
N ALA A 48 8.13 -11.60 16.67
CA ALA A 48 6.95 -11.01 16.06
C ALA A 48 6.20 -12.02 15.18
N GLY A 49 4.88 -11.91 15.21
CA GLY A 49 4.02 -12.57 14.24
C GLY A 49 3.86 -11.74 12.97
N PHE A 50 3.05 -12.25 12.04
CA PHE A 50 2.79 -11.62 10.76
C PHE A 50 1.30 -11.64 10.41
N ILE A 51 0.86 -10.57 9.77
CA ILE A 51 -0.44 -10.42 9.10
C ILE A 51 -0.09 -9.96 7.69
N ALA A 52 -0.02 -10.89 6.76
CA ALA A 52 0.43 -10.63 5.40
C ALA A 52 -0.69 -10.93 4.40
N GLU A 53 -0.72 -10.19 3.29
CA GLU A 53 -1.82 -10.23 2.33
C GLU A 53 -1.88 -11.57 1.60
N GLU A 54 -0.74 -12.09 1.18
CA GLU A 54 -0.63 -13.33 0.42
C GLU A 54 -0.66 -14.58 1.29
N LYS A 55 -0.83 -14.41 2.60
CA LYS A 55 -0.99 -15.48 3.59
C LYS A 55 0.14 -16.52 3.53
N SER A 56 1.39 -16.09 3.36
CA SER A 56 2.56 -16.97 3.38
C SER A 56 2.74 -17.60 4.77
N SER A 57 1.77 -18.40 5.20
CA SER A 57 1.72 -19.29 6.38
C SER A 57 2.35 -18.70 7.65
N LEU A 58 1.72 -17.68 8.23
CA LEU A 58 2.38 -16.97 9.29
C LEU A 58 1.60 -17.04 10.60
N LYS A 59 2.36 -17.26 11.67
CA LYS A 59 1.82 -17.24 13.02
C LYS A 59 1.57 -15.79 13.44
N VAL A 60 0.37 -15.53 13.93
CA VAL A 60 0.07 -14.26 14.61
C VAL A 60 0.75 -14.27 15.98
N GLY A 61 1.53 -13.23 16.27
CA GLY A 61 2.19 -13.05 17.55
C GLY A 61 1.25 -12.44 18.59
N GLU A 62 1.55 -12.66 19.85
CA GLU A 62 0.72 -12.16 20.96
C GLU A 62 0.86 -10.66 21.15
N VAL A 63 2.07 -10.12 21.05
CA VAL A 63 2.36 -8.70 21.33
C VAL A 63 2.69 -7.94 20.06
N PHE A 64 3.63 -8.44 19.25
CA PHE A 64 4.09 -7.78 18.05
C PHE A 64 3.65 -8.52 16.81
N ASN A 65 3.15 -7.78 15.82
CA ASN A 65 2.80 -8.31 14.51
C ASN A 65 3.24 -7.35 13.41
N TRP A 66 3.97 -7.85 12.44
CA TRP A 66 4.20 -7.17 11.19
C TRP A 66 2.95 -7.29 10.32
N ILE A 67 2.51 -6.17 9.75
CA ILE A 67 1.45 -6.13 8.74
C ILE A 67 2.15 -5.80 7.42
N VAL A 68 1.97 -6.65 6.42
CA VAL A 68 2.70 -6.57 5.15
C VAL A 68 1.74 -6.65 3.99
N ASP A 69 1.81 -5.66 3.12
CA ASP A 69 1.29 -5.69 1.75
C ASP A 69 2.50 -5.57 0.81
N PRO A 70 2.83 -6.65 0.09
CA PRO A 70 4.03 -6.70 -0.74
C PRO A 70 3.95 -5.81 -1.99
N ILE A 71 2.75 -5.67 -2.59
CA ILE A 71 2.51 -4.81 -3.75
C ILE A 71 1.11 -4.19 -3.67
N ASP A 72 0.97 -3.11 -2.90
CA ASP A 72 -0.24 -2.29 -3.00
C ASP A 72 -0.33 -1.66 -4.40
N GLY A 73 -1.40 -1.97 -5.11
CA GLY A 73 -1.57 -1.63 -6.51
C GLY A 73 -1.14 -2.73 -7.49
N THR A 74 -1.38 -4.01 -7.17
CA THR A 74 -1.09 -5.18 -8.03
C THR A 74 -1.66 -5.02 -9.44
N SER A 75 -2.87 -4.45 -9.58
CA SER A 75 -3.44 -4.14 -10.91
C SER A 75 -2.59 -3.15 -11.69
N ASN A 76 -2.07 -2.10 -11.04
CA ASN A 76 -1.15 -1.16 -11.67
C ASN A 76 0.14 -1.87 -12.09
N PHE A 77 0.71 -2.68 -11.19
CA PHE A 77 1.91 -3.47 -11.47
C PHE A 77 1.74 -4.37 -12.70
N ILE A 78 0.65 -5.12 -12.79
CA ILE A 78 0.35 -6.02 -13.93
C ILE A 78 0.31 -5.27 -15.27
N HIS A 79 -0.19 -4.03 -15.24
CA HIS A 79 -0.33 -3.19 -16.45
C HIS A 79 0.86 -2.24 -16.68
N GLY A 80 1.95 -2.38 -15.93
CA GLY A 80 3.14 -1.52 -16.05
C GLY A 80 2.88 -0.06 -15.70
N ILE A 81 1.90 0.20 -14.81
CA ILE A 81 1.48 1.55 -14.41
C ILE A 81 1.99 1.82 -13.00
N TYR A 82 2.56 2.99 -12.78
CA TYR A 82 2.79 3.53 -11.43
C TYR A 82 1.61 4.43 -11.01
N PRO A 83 1.36 4.62 -9.69
CA PRO A 83 2.10 4.11 -8.54
C PRO A 83 1.77 2.64 -8.17
N CYS A 84 2.76 1.98 -7.59
CA CYS A 84 2.61 0.79 -6.79
C CYS A 84 3.60 0.85 -5.62
N SER A 85 3.24 0.31 -4.48
CA SER A 85 4.00 0.49 -3.23
C SER A 85 4.21 -0.81 -2.48
N VAL A 86 5.26 -0.84 -1.65
CA VAL A 86 5.41 -1.82 -0.57
C VAL A 86 4.96 -1.15 0.72
N SER A 87 4.01 -1.75 1.42
CA SER A 87 3.50 -1.25 2.69
C SER A 87 3.81 -2.20 3.84
N ILE A 88 4.48 -1.70 4.87
CA ILE A 88 4.88 -2.48 6.04
C ILE A 88 4.53 -1.68 7.30
N ALA A 89 3.88 -2.34 8.27
CA ALA A 89 3.66 -1.75 9.57
C ALA A 89 4.03 -2.72 10.70
N LEU A 90 4.47 -2.19 11.83
CA LEU A 90 4.61 -2.94 13.06
C LEU A 90 3.48 -2.56 14.00
N LYS A 91 2.68 -3.53 14.37
CA LYS A 91 1.62 -3.43 15.36
C LYS A 91 2.12 -4.00 16.68
N GLN A 92 2.01 -3.23 17.76
CA GLN A 92 2.21 -3.67 19.12
C GLN A 92 0.84 -3.70 19.83
N ASN A 93 0.39 -4.87 20.25
CA ASN A 93 -0.97 -5.10 20.76
C ASN A 93 -2.02 -4.61 19.72
N ASN A 94 -2.73 -3.54 20.02
CA ASN A 94 -3.75 -2.95 19.13
C ASN A 94 -3.33 -1.63 18.50
N GLU A 95 -2.05 -1.24 18.57
CA GLU A 95 -1.56 0.05 18.10
C GLU A 95 -0.46 -0.11 17.05
N ILE A 96 -0.51 0.68 15.98
CA ILE A 96 0.58 0.76 15.00
C ILE A 96 1.68 1.64 15.60
N VAL A 97 2.88 1.09 15.72
CA VAL A 97 4.04 1.79 16.31
C VAL A 97 5.10 2.19 15.29
N VAL A 98 5.14 1.52 14.14
CA VAL A 98 5.98 1.86 12.98
C VAL A 98 5.17 1.65 11.72
N GLY A 99 5.34 2.53 10.73
CA GLY A 99 4.81 2.36 9.39
C GLY A 99 5.84 2.78 8.35
N VAL A 100 5.94 2.03 7.28
CA VAL A 100 6.79 2.31 6.12
C VAL A 100 6.00 2.05 4.87
N VAL A 101 5.96 3.02 3.96
CA VAL A 101 5.45 2.88 2.61
C VAL A 101 6.56 3.26 1.64
N TYR A 102 6.88 2.37 0.74
CA TYR A 102 7.87 2.64 -0.30
C TYR A 102 7.21 2.65 -1.67
N GLU A 103 7.08 3.83 -2.27
CA GLU A 103 6.62 3.97 -3.65
C GLU A 103 7.73 3.52 -4.60
N VAL A 104 7.40 2.56 -5.48
CA VAL A 104 8.38 1.81 -6.27
C VAL A 104 8.93 2.63 -7.44
N GLY A 105 8.09 3.44 -8.09
CA GLY A 105 8.43 4.21 -9.28
C GLY A 105 9.31 5.41 -8.99
N LEU A 106 8.87 6.26 -8.08
CA LEU A 106 9.59 7.49 -7.68
C LEU A 106 10.72 7.21 -6.68
N LYS A 107 10.78 5.99 -6.12
CA LYS A 107 11.73 5.60 -5.07
C LYS A 107 11.58 6.44 -3.81
N GLU A 108 10.35 6.73 -3.45
CA GLU A 108 10.01 7.50 -2.26
C GLU A 108 9.75 6.57 -1.07
N CYS A 109 10.49 6.81 0.01
CA CYS A 109 10.35 6.07 1.26
C CYS A 109 9.66 6.95 2.30
N PHE A 110 8.38 6.75 2.48
CA PHE A 110 7.62 7.34 3.58
C PHE A 110 7.75 6.46 4.81
N HIS A 111 8.05 7.03 5.95
CA HIS A 111 8.03 6.28 7.20
C HIS A 111 7.58 7.15 8.37
N ALA A 112 7.02 6.49 9.37
CA ALA A 112 6.62 7.11 10.62
C ALA A 112 6.79 6.12 11.76
N TYR A 113 7.00 6.65 12.97
CA TYR A 113 6.97 5.85 14.19
C TYR A 113 6.26 6.63 15.30
N LYS A 114 5.69 5.90 16.23
CA LYS A 114 4.90 6.47 17.33
C LYS A 114 5.70 7.56 18.04
N ASN A 115 5.11 8.74 18.16
CA ASN A 115 5.70 9.96 18.76
C ASN A 115 6.91 10.54 18.01
N GLY A 116 7.31 10.01 16.84
CA GLY A 116 8.48 10.48 16.08
C GLY A 116 8.15 11.40 14.91
N GLY A 117 6.89 11.43 14.48
CA GLY A 117 6.47 12.16 13.28
C GLY A 117 6.58 11.33 12.01
N ALA A 118 6.48 11.99 10.85
CA ALA A 118 6.53 11.37 9.53
C ALA A 118 7.67 11.94 8.69
N TRP A 119 8.22 11.12 7.81
CA TRP A 119 9.43 11.38 7.06
C TRP A 119 9.30 10.87 5.63
N LEU A 120 9.87 11.59 4.68
CA LEU A 120 10.05 11.18 3.29
C LEU A 120 11.53 11.22 2.93
N ASN A 121 12.11 10.09 2.58
CA ASN A 121 13.54 9.96 2.24
C ASN A 121 14.49 10.58 3.28
N GLY A 122 14.10 10.52 4.58
CA GLY A 122 14.88 11.06 5.69
C GLY A 122 14.59 12.53 6.02
N GLU A 123 13.76 13.21 5.24
CA GLU A 123 13.31 14.58 5.52
C GLU A 123 11.95 14.56 6.24
N LYS A 124 11.80 15.38 7.26
CA LYS A 124 10.56 15.46 8.04
C LYS A 124 9.45 16.10 7.22
N ILE A 125 8.30 15.44 7.17
CA ILE A 125 7.12 15.93 6.47
C ILE A 125 5.96 16.24 7.43
N SER A 126 4.98 16.97 6.95
CA SER A 126 3.71 17.26 7.65
C SER A 126 2.56 17.27 6.66
N VAL A 127 1.35 17.12 7.18
CA VAL A 127 0.13 17.22 6.39
C VAL A 127 -0.01 18.61 5.76
N SER A 128 -0.74 18.67 4.64
CA SER A 128 -1.11 19.91 3.96
C SER A 128 -1.87 20.86 4.92
N LYS A 129 -1.69 22.17 4.72
CA LYS A 129 -2.43 23.22 5.44
C LYS A 129 -3.74 23.62 4.74
N VAL A 130 -4.11 22.92 3.68
CA VAL A 130 -5.36 23.15 2.96
C VAL A 130 -6.55 22.86 3.88
N ASN A 131 -7.47 23.80 3.98
CA ASN A 131 -8.62 23.75 4.90
C ASN A 131 -9.98 23.93 4.20
N SER A 132 -10.00 23.93 2.87
CA SER A 132 -11.22 24.02 2.08
C SER A 132 -11.19 23.06 0.89
N VAL A 133 -12.35 22.56 0.50
CA VAL A 133 -12.49 21.66 -0.65
C VAL A 133 -12.04 22.36 -1.93
N SER A 134 -12.36 23.64 -2.11
CA SER A 134 -11.99 24.41 -3.31
C SER A 134 -10.49 24.54 -3.55
N ASN A 135 -9.69 24.42 -2.50
CA ASN A 135 -8.23 24.45 -2.57
C ASN A 135 -7.59 23.05 -2.46
N ALA A 136 -8.40 22.02 -2.35
CA ALA A 136 -7.91 20.66 -2.16
C ALA A 136 -7.61 19.96 -3.48
N PHE A 137 -6.51 19.21 -3.50
CA PHE A 137 -6.20 18.21 -4.50
C PHE A 137 -6.45 16.83 -3.87
N VAL A 138 -7.42 16.09 -4.37
CA VAL A 138 -8.00 14.91 -3.71
C VAL A 138 -7.60 13.64 -4.43
N ALA A 139 -7.23 12.62 -3.67
CA ALA A 139 -7.08 11.25 -4.17
C ALA A 139 -8.28 10.38 -3.75
N THR A 140 -8.63 9.41 -4.60
CA THR A 140 -9.73 8.48 -4.34
C THR A 140 -9.40 7.08 -4.85
N GLY A 141 -10.16 6.08 -4.39
CA GLY A 141 -10.21 4.71 -4.95
C GLY A 141 -11.64 4.38 -5.40
N PHE A 142 -11.79 3.41 -6.30
CA PHE A 142 -13.09 2.89 -6.70
C PHE A 142 -13.48 1.67 -5.85
N PRO A 143 -14.77 1.44 -5.55
CA PRO A 143 -15.22 0.20 -4.92
C PRO A 143 -15.05 -0.96 -5.90
N TYR A 144 -14.29 -2.00 -5.51
CA TYR A 144 -14.04 -3.16 -6.36
C TYR A 144 -15.05 -4.29 -6.17
N ASN A 145 -15.58 -4.44 -4.95
CA ASN A 145 -16.40 -5.56 -4.52
C ASN A 145 -17.67 -5.15 -3.74
N ARG A 146 -17.83 -3.86 -3.47
CA ARG A 146 -18.98 -3.29 -2.74
C ARG A 146 -19.80 -2.39 -3.65
N PHE A 147 -20.39 -3.01 -4.68
CA PHE A 147 -21.14 -2.27 -5.71
C PHE A 147 -22.44 -1.67 -5.19
N GLU A 148 -22.94 -2.10 -4.04
CA GLU A 148 -24.08 -1.51 -3.35
C GLU A 148 -23.86 -0.03 -2.98
N ILE A 149 -22.61 0.38 -2.81
CA ILE A 149 -22.26 1.77 -2.49
C ILE A 149 -21.91 2.63 -3.72
N ILE A 150 -22.08 2.10 -4.94
CA ILE A 150 -21.62 2.79 -6.15
C ILE A 150 -22.32 4.13 -6.35
N ASN A 151 -23.64 4.19 -6.15
CA ASN A 151 -24.39 5.44 -6.36
C ASN A 151 -23.97 6.54 -5.37
N PRO A 152 -23.99 6.34 -4.03
CA PRO A 152 -23.49 7.35 -3.12
C PRO A 152 -22.02 7.70 -3.33
N TYR A 153 -21.19 6.75 -3.79
CA TYR A 153 -19.82 7.04 -4.18
C TYR A 153 -19.73 7.99 -5.39
N ILE A 154 -20.52 7.75 -6.44
CA ILE A 154 -20.56 8.62 -7.64
C ILE A 154 -21.04 10.03 -7.29
N ASP A 155 -22.04 10.16 -6.40
CA ASP A 155 -22.52 11.47 -5.95
C ASP A 155 -21.41 12.24 -5.20
N LEU A 156 -20.67 11.55 -4.33
CA LEU A 156 -19.52 12.13 -3.64
C LEU A 156 -18.39 12.51 -4.61
N LEU A 157 -18.06 11.64 -5.57
CA LEU A 157 -17.07 11.90 -6.60
C LEU A 157 -17.45 13.13 -7.42
N LYS A 158 -18.72 13.23 -7.85
CA LYS A 158 -19.25 14.41 -8.56
C LYS A 158 -19.03 15.68 -7.77
N HIS A 159 -19.31 15.65 -6.45
CA HIS A 159 -19.09 16.80 -5.58
C HIS A 159 -17.62 17.26 -5.62
N PHE A 160 -16.66 16.34 -5.46
CA PHE A 160 -15.24 16.70 -5.48
C PHE A 160 -14.73 17.11 -6.86
N VAL A 161 -15.17 16.46 -7.93
CA VAL A 161 -14.81 16.85 -9.30
C VAL A 161 -15.28 18.28 -9.63
N THR A 162 -16.44 18.68 -9.07
CA THR A 162 -17.02 20.02 -9.33
C THR A 162 -16.39 21.11 -8.45
N ASN A 163 -15.97 20.78 -7.23
CA ASN A 163 -15.63 21.78 -6.20
C ASN A 163 -14.16 21.79 -5.76
N ALA A 164 -13.39 20.74 -6.03
CA ALA A 164 -11.98 20.67 -5.68
C ALA A 164 -11.08 21.16 -6.82
N GLN A 165 -9.80 21.47 -6.54
CA GLN A 165 -8.82 21.79 -7.57
C GLN A 165 -8.57 20.65 -8.56
N GLY A 166 -8.72 19.42 -8.11
CA GLY A 166 -8.58 18.25 -8.93
C GLY A 166 -8.74 16.96 -8.14
N VAL A 167 -9.09 15.88 -8.85
CA VAL A 167 -9.25 14.55 -8.29
C VAL A 167 -8.35 13.57 -9.04
N ARG A 168 -7.72 12.65 -8.33
CA ARG A 168 -6.91 11.57 -8.90
C ARG A 168 -7.33 10.23 -8.36
N ARG A 169 -7.32 9.22 -9.22
CA ARG A 169 -7.43 7.80 -8.84
C ARG A 169 -6.09 7.15 -9.13
N LEU A 170 -5.27 6.95 -8.09
CA LEU A 170 -3.90 6.50 -8.23
C LEU A 170 -3.80 4.98 -8.40
N GLY A 171 -4.63 4.21 -7.70
CA GLY A 171 -4.69 2.75 -7.84
C GLY A 171 -3.88 1.98 -6.80
N SER A 172 -3.00 2.66 -6.09
CA SER A 172 -2.38 2.25 -4.84
C SER A 172 -3.03 3.06 -3.72
N ALA A 173 -3.28 2.47 -2.56
CA ALA A 173 -3.90 3.13 -1.41
C ALA A 173 -2.84 3.60 -0.39
N ALA A 174 -1.65 3.01 -0.45
CA ALA A 174 -0.50 3.32 0.39
C ALA A 174 0.39 4.43 -0.17
#